data_1f0846087f58e5786dc3b19a66d4b7e9
#
_entry.id   1f0846087f58e5786dc3b19a66d4b7e9
#
_cell.length_a   1.000
_cell.length_b   1.000
_cell.length_c   1.000
_cell.angle_alpha   90.00
_cell.angle_beta   90.00
_cell.angle_gamma   90.00
#
_symmetry.space_group_name_H-M   'P 1'
#
loop_
_entity.id
_entity.type
_entity.pdbx_description
1 polymer ?
#
loop_
_entity_poly.entity_id
_entity_poly.type
_entity_poly.pdbx_seq_one_letter_code
_entity_poly.pdbx_strand_id
1 'polypeptide(L)'
;MEPEKREISEGLMQKYRESKEKYPYLNLSEGEFVILDIKRHPIGMLMPIIVTFALLMAIFVFGSFYPSMYDAAAGTIMPSIPAMFGILLLISALVVLGGAVALWVYLQNQFFMTNESVVQEVQDSLFMRREQTVSLGSIEDASFRQNGILQTVLDYGTIRLS
;
A
#
# COMPACT_ATOMS: atom_id res chain seq x y z
N MET A 1 20.17 10.04 41.28
CA MET A 1 20.50 10.65 39.97
C MET A 1 19.18 11.01 39.34
N GLU A 2 18.71 12.27 39.52
CA GLU A 2 17.46 12.75 38.93
C GLU A 2 17.62 12.76 37.39
N PRO A 3 16.62 12.28 36.64
CA PRO A 3 16.66 12.40 35.20
C PRO A 3 16.59 13.89 34.85
N GLU A 4 17.63 14.37 34.19
CA GLU A 4 17.74 15.71 33.65
C GLU A 4 16.49 16.01 32.80
N LYS A 5 15.58 16.82 33.35
CA LYS A 5 14.44 17.36 32.59
C LYS A 5 15.04 18.21 31.48
N ARG A 6 15.12 17.66 30.24
CA ARG A 6 15.39 18.47 29.07
C ARG A 6 14.35 19.58 29.02
N GLU A 7 14.79 20.81 29.21
CA GLU A 7 13.98 21.97 28.89
C GLU A 7 13.69 21.93 27.40
N ILE A 8 12.51 21.44 27.05
CA ILE A 8 12.04 21.40 25.67
C ILE A 8 11.88 22.83 25.23
N SER A 9 12.71 23.30 24.31
CA SER A 9 12.66 24.68 23.83
C SER A 9 11.27 24.97 23.24
N GLU A 10 10.76 26.20 23.41
CA GLU A 10 9.43 26.60 22.92
C GLU A 10 9.23 26.28 21.43
N GLY A 11 10.29 26.38 20.62
CA GLY A 11 10.26 26.04 19.20
C GLY A 11 10.08 24.52 18.93
N LEU A 12 10.58 23.64 19.80
CA LEU A 12 10.36 22.19 19.72
C LEU A 12 8.89 21.85 20.06
N MET A 13 8.35 22.52 21.10
CA MET A 13 6.95 22.32 21.49
C MET A 13 5.97 22.78 20.40
N GLN A 14 6.29 23.85 19.69
CA GLN A 14 5.47 24.31 18.57
C GLN A 14 5.46 23.27 17.44
N LYS A 15 6.62 22.75 17.01
CA LYS A 15 6.74 21.69 16.00
C LYS A 15 6.03 20.41 16.41
N TYR A 16 6.11 20.03 17.69
CA TYR A 16 5.38 18.88 18.23
C TYR A 16 3.86 19.07 18.09
N ARG A 17 3.32 20.24 18.46
CA ARG A 17 1.89 20.53 18.34
C ARG A 17 1.43 20.50 16.88
N GLU A 18 2.18 21.12 15.99
CA GLU A 18 1.90 21.11 14.55
C GLU A 18 1.90 19.69 13.97
N SER A 19 2.87 18.86 14.38
CA SER A 19 2.94 17.46 13.95
C SER A 19 1.77 16.64 14.51
N LYS A 20 1.40 16.85 15.77
CA LYS A 20 0.29 16.13 16.41
C LYS A 20 -1.07 16.53 15.82
N GLU A 21 -1.24 17.79 15.42
CA GLU A 21 -2.44 18.27 14.74
C GLU A 21 -2.54 17.70 13.32
N LYS A 22 -1.42 17.65 12.59
CA LYS A 22 -1.37 17.14 11.23
C LYS A 22 -1.47 15.61 11.14
N TYR A 23 -0.91 14.90 12.13
CA TYR A 23 -0.86 13.43 12.19
C TYR A 23 -1.41 12.92 13.53
N PRO A 24 -2.72 13.09 13.80
CA PRO A 24 -3.31 12.74 15.10
C PRO A 24 -3.30 11.25 15.41
N TYR A 25 -3.05 10.43 14.42
CA TYR A 25 -2.99 8.99 14.52
C TYR A 25 -1.59 8.44 14.88
N LEU A 26 -0.54 9.29 14.80
CA LEU A 26 0.81 8.89 15.21
C LEU A 26 0.96 9.03 16.72
N ASN A 27 1.57 8.01 17.33
CA ASN A 27 1.84 7.99 18.77
C ASN A 27 3.19 8.67 19.05
N LEU A 28 3.20 10.01 18.94
CA LEU A 28 4.40 10.83 19.15
C LEU A 28 4.64 11.08 20.64
N SER A 29 5.88 10.92 21.08
CA SER A 29 6.35 11.27 22.42
C SER A 29 6.37 12.79 22.62
N GLU A 30 6.44 13.28 23.88
CA GLU A 30 6.55 14.71 24.15
C GLU A 30 7.82 15.30 23.54
N GLY A 31 7.67 16.31 22.67
CA GLY A 31 8.78 16.94 21.94
C GLY A 31 9.17 16.21 20.66
N GLU A 32 8.57 15.08 20.34
CA GLU A 32 8.78 14.37 19.09
C GLU A 32 7.96 15.01 17.96
N PHE A 33 8.57 15.32 16.82
CA PHE A 33 7.92 15.92 15.66
C PHE A 33 8.34 15.25 14.37
N VAL A 34 7.43 15.24 13.40
CA VAL A 34 7.69 14.65 12.09
C VAL A 34 8.57 15.57 11.25
N ILE A 35 9.71 15.07 10.82
CA ILE A 35 10.65 15.76 9.94
C ILE A 35 10.28 15.48 8.48
N LEU A 36 9.97 14.21 8.17
CA LEU A 36 9.75 13.75 6.82
C LEU A 36 8.58 12.75 6.76
N ASP A 37 7.69 13.00 5.82
CA ASP A 37 6.57 12.11 5.45
C ASP A 37 6.85 11.56 4.06
N ILE A 38 7.15 10.27 3.97
CA ILE A 38 7.48 9.57 2.74
C ILE A 38 6.38 8.59 2.39
N LYS A 39 5.77 8.78 1.22
CA LYS A 39 4.82 7.84 0.63
C LYS A 39 5.54 6.86 -0.28
N ARG A 40 4.97 5.67 -0.44
CA ARG A 40 5.49 4.69 -1.38
C ARG A 40 5.48 5.23 -2.81
N HIS A 41 6.51 4.90 -3.57
CA HIS A 41 6.62 5.32 -4.97
C HIS A 41 5.45 4.75 -5.80
N PRO A 42 4.79 5.58 -6.64
CA PRO A 42 3.60 5.18 -7.41
C PRO A 42 3.76 3.96 -8.30
N ILE A 43 5.01 3.63 -8.68
CA ILE A 43 5.32 2.45 -9.52
C ILE A 43 4.81 1.14 -8.93
N GLY A 44 4.74 1.04 -7.59
CA GLY A 44 4.22 -0.16 -6.94
C GLY A 44 2.72 -0.39 -7.16
N MET A 45 1.96 0.64 -7.56
CA MET A 45 0.56 0.51 -7.97
C MET A 45 0.42 -0.20 -9.32
N LEU A 46 1.49 -0.23 -10.13
CA LEU A 46 1.45 -0.85 -11.45
C LEU A 46 1.13 -2.35 -11.37
N MET A 47 1.65 -3.04 -10.36
CA MET A 47 1.43 -4.48 -10.19
C MET A 47 -0.05 -4.84 -9.97
N PRO A 48 -0.77 -4.28 -8.97
CA PRO A 48 -2.20 -4.54 -8.82
C PRO A 48 -3.03 -4.09 -10.04
N ILE A 49 -2.64 -3.02 -10.73
CA ILE A 49 -3.33 -2.58 -11.96
C ILE A 49 -3.15 -3.61 -13.07
N ILE A 50 -1.92 -4.08 -13.32
CA ILE A 50 -1.64 -5.08 -14.36
C ILE A 50 -2.39 -6.38 -14.07
N VAL A 51 -2.37 -6.86 -12.83
CA VAL A 51 -3.06 -8.10 -12.43
C VAL A 51 -4.57 -7.97 -12.63
N THR A 52 -5.16 -6.85 -12.18
CA THR A 52 -6.60 -6.59 -12.37
C THR A 52 -6.97 -6.55 -13.86
N PHE A 53 -6.17 -5.85 -14.67
CA PHE A 53 -6.39 -5.76 -16.10
C PHE A 53 -6.25 -7.12 -16.80
N ALA A 54 -5.23 -7.90 -16.45
CA ALA A 54 -5.02 -9.25 -17.01
C ALA A 54 -6.19 -10.18 -16.70
N LEU A 55 -6.71 -10.13 -15.47
CA LEU A 55 -7.91 -10.91 -15.08
C LEU A 55 -9.15 -10.49 -15.87
N LEU A 56 -9.38 -9.18 -16.02
CA LEU A 56 -10.52 -8.69 -16.83
C LEU A 56 -10.38 -9.08 -18.31
N MET A 57 -9.17 -9.03 -18.86
CA MET A 57 -8.90 -9.49 -20.23
C MET A 57 -9.17 -10.99 -20.38
N ALA A 58 -8.76 -11.80 -19.41
CA ALA A 58 -9.05 -13.24 -19.42
C ALA A 58 -10.57 -13.53 -19.39
N ILE A 59 -11.32 -12.80 -18.56
CA ILE A 59 -12.79 -12.89 -18.48
C ILE A 59 -13.42 -12.48 -19.82
N PHE A 60 -12.95 -11.40 -20.41
CA PHE A 60 -13.43 -10.91 -21.70
C PHE A 60 -13.17 -11.91 -22.84
N VAL A 61 -11.95 -12.46 -22.91
CA VAL A 61 -11.58 -13.49 -23.90
C VAL A 61 -12.47 -14.71 -23.71
N PHE A 62 -12.62 -15.21 -22.48
CA PHE A 62 -13.49 -16.36 -22.21
C PHE A 62 -14.94 -16.07 -22.62
N GLY A 63 -15.49 -14.92 -22.25
CA GLY A 63 -16.85 -14.51 -22.64
C GLY A 63 -17.06 -14.44 -24.14
N SER A 64 -16.01 -14.00 -24.90
CA SER A 64 -16.08 -13.92 -26.36
C SER A 64 -16.15 -15.29 -27.03
N PHE A 65 -15.50 -16.29 -26.46
CA PHE A 65 -15.52 -17.67 -26.99
C PHE A 65 -16.71 -18.50 -26.47
N TYR A 66 -17.34 -18.10 -25.37
CA TYR A 66 -18.39 -18.89 -24.74
C TYR A 66 -19.57 -19.23 -25.65
N PRO A 67 -20.12 -18.33 -26.49
CA PRO A 67 -21.22 -18.67 -27.41
C PRO A 67 -20.88 -19.82 -28.35
N SER A 68 -19.66 -19.82 -28.94
CA SER A 68 -19.22 -20.90 -29.83
C SER A 68 -19.05 -22.22 -29.09
N MET A 69 -18.61 -22.19 -27.84
CA MET A 69 -18.48 -23.38 -26.99
C MET A 69 -19.88 -23.92 -26.62
N TYR A 70 -20.83 -23.04 -26.34
CA TYR A 70 -22.21 -23.39 -25.99
C TYR A 70 -22.91 -24.09 -27.15
N ASP A 71 -22.75 -23.58 -28.40
CA ASP A 71 -23.32 -24.17 -29.59
C ASP A 71 -22.69 -25.55 -29.92
N ALA A 72 -21.37 -25.70 -29.70
CA ALA A 72 -20.68 -26.96 -29.90
C ALA A 72 -21.01 -28.04 -28.86
N ALA A 73 -21.43 -27.61 -27.66
CA ALA A 73 -21.77 -28.47 -26.52
C ALA A 73 -23.23 -28.88 -26.46
N ALA A 74 -23.93 -28.89 -27.59
CA ALA A 74 -25.36 -29.22 -27.68
C ALA A 74 -25.66 -30.55 -26.96
N GLY A 75 -26.42 -30.48 -25.87
CA GLY A 75 -26.81 -31.63 -25.03
C GLY A 75 -26.06 -31.76 -23.70
N THR A 76 -25.10 -30.87 -23.38
CA THR A 76 -24.49 -30.79 -22.06
C THR A 76 -25.18 -29.77 -21.15
N ILE A 77 -25.06 -29.95 -19.83
CA ILE A 77 -25.64 -29.04 -18.83
C ILE A 77 -24.70 -27.81 -18.73
N MET A 78 -24.88 -26.85 -19.62
CA MET A 78 -24.18 -25.57 -19.58
C MET A 78 -25.14 -24.42 -19.27
N PRO A 79 -24.74 -23.40 -18.54
CA PRO A 79 -25.52 -22.20 -18.33
C PRO A 79 -25.92 -21.56 -19.66
N SER A 80 -27.14 -21.04 -19.77
CA SER A 80 -27.54 -20.29 -20.98
C SER A 80 -26.62 -19.07 -21.18
N ILE A 81 -26.48 -18.64 -22.44
CA ILE A 81 -25.60 -17.51 -22.80
C ILE A 81 -25.89 -16.27 -21.91
N PRO A 82 -27.14 -15.80 -21.71
CA PRO A 82 -27.42 -14.67 -20.82
C PRO A 82 -27.02 -14.92 -19.36
N ALA A 83 -27.22 -16.15 -18.86
CA ALA A 83 -26.84 -16.51 -17.49
C ALA A 83 -25.32 -16.46 -17.31
N MET A 84 -24.55 -16.98 -18.29
CA MET A 84 -23.10 -16.93 -18.26
C MET A 84 -22.58 -15.49 -18.28
N PHE A 85 -23.12 -14.62 -19.15
CA PHE A 85 -22.75 -13.20 -19.15
C PHE A 85 -23.07 -12.51 -17.82
N GLY A 86 -24.18 -12.86 -17.16
CA GLY A 86 -24.50 -12.39 -15.83
C GLY A 86 -23.45 -12.81 -14.78
N ILE A 87 -23.00 -14.07 -14.84
CA ILE A 87 -21.93 -14.59 -13.96
C ILE A 87 -20.61 -13.87 -14.23
N LEU A 88 -20.21 -13.72 -15.50
CA LEU A 88 -18.98 -13.04 -15.89
C LEU A 88 -18.98 -11.57 -15.46
N LEU A 89 -20.13 -10.90 -15.54
CA LEU A 89 -20.29 -9.53 -15.06
C LEU A 89 -20.12 -9.45 -13.55
N LEU A 90 -20.69 -10.38 -12.78
CA LEU A 90 -20.52 -10.45 -11.34
C LEU A 90 -19.05 -10.67 -10.95
N ILE A 91 -18.38 -11.63 -11.62
CA ILE A 91 -16.95 -11.91 -11.39
C ILE A 91 -16.09 -10.68 -11.75
N SER A 92 -16.40 -10.01 -12.88
CA SER A 92 -15.70 -8.78 -13.28
C SER A 92 -15.84 -7.67 -12.23
N ALA A 93 -17.05 -7.50 -11.68
CA ALA A 93 -17.28 -6.53 -10.60
C ALA A 93 -16.46 -6.86 -9.35
N LEU A 94 -16.37 -8.13 -8.97
CA LEU A 94 -15.52 -8.57 -7.85
C LEU A 94 -14.04 -8.35 -8.11
N VAL A 95 -13.56 -8.60 -9.33
CA VAL A 95 -12.16 -8.34 -9.72
C VAL A 95 -11.84 -6.85 -9.65
N VAL A 96 -12.72 -5.98 -10.15
CA VAL A 96 -12.55 -4.52 -10.06
C VAL A 96 -12.53 -4.06 -8.61
N LEU A 97 -13.46 -4.57 -7.79
CA LEU A 97 -13.51 -4.25 -6.35
C LEU A 97 -12.22 -4.69 -5.65
N GLY A 98 -11.75 -5.91 -5.91
CA GLY A 98 -10.49 -6.42 -5.36
C GLY A 98 -9.28 -5.57 -5.78
N GLY A 99 -9.21 -5.17 -7.05
CA GLY A 99 -8.19 -4.26 -7.56
C GLY A 99 -8.23 -2.89 -6.88
N ALA A 100 -9.42 -2.31 -6.70
CA ALA A 100 -9.60 -1.04 -6.01
C ALA A 100 -9.16 -1.12 -4.53
N VAL A 101 -9.50 -2.21 -3.84
CA VAL A 101 -9.04 -2.47 -2.47
C VAL A 101 -7.52 -2.59 -2.40
N ALA A 102 -6.90 -3.33 -3.32
CA ALA A 102 -5.45 -3.50 -3.37
C ALA A 102 -4.73 -2.15 -3.58
N LEU A 103 -5.25 -1.29 -4.47
CA LEU A 103 -4.73 0.07 -4.68
C LEU A 103 -4.91 0.94 -3.45
N TRP A 104 -6.07 0.87 -2.80
CA TRP A 104 -6.34 1.62 -1.58
C TRP A 104 -5.38 1.24 -0.46
N VAL A 105 -5.21 -0.06 -0.20
CA VAL A 105 -4.25 -0.59 0.79
C VAL A 105 -2.82 -0.13 0.46
N TYR A 106 -2.43 -0.16 -0.82
CA TYR A 106 -1.10 0.30 -1.23
C TYR A 106 -0.86 1.78 -0.90
N LEU A 107 -1.86 2.64 -1.11
CA LEU A 107 -1.78 4.08 -0.88
C LEU A 107 -1.73 4.46 0.60
N GLN A 108 -2.22 3.60 1.49
CA GLN A 108 -2.21 3.84 2.94
C GLN A 108 -0.87 3.54 3.60
N ASN A 109 0.06 2.91 2.89
CA ASN A 109 1.39 2.63 3.43
C ASN A 109 2.24 3.90 3.41
N GLN A 110 2.65 4.37 4.59
CA GLN A 110 3.40 5.59 4.80
C GLN A 110 4.61 5.32 5.71
N PHE A 111 5.61 6.17 5.58
CA PHE A 111 6.83 6.12 6.36
C PHE A 111 7.11 7.52 6.90
N PHE A 112 7.22 7.62 8.21
CA PHE A 112 7.49 8.88 8.89
C PHE A 112 8.86 8.83 9.54
N MET A 113 9.62 9.88 9.34
CA MET A 113 10.87 10.10 10.06
C MET A 113 10.66 11.25 11.02
N THR A 114 10.86 10.99 12.31
CA THR A 114 10.81 12.00 13.37
C THR A 114 12.23 12.38 13.82
N ASN A 115 12.32 13.29 14.77
CA ASN A 115 13.60 13.63 15.40
C ASN A 115 14.11 12.55 16.37
N GLU A 116 13.27 11.59 16.78
CA GLU A 116 13.65 10.55 17.75
C GLU A 116 13.49 9.14 17.22
N SER A 117 12.60 8.93 16.24
CA SER A 117 12.23 7.62 15.75
C SER A 117 11.93 7.59 14.26
N VAL A 118 11.87 6.38 13.73
CA VAL A 118 11.34 6.08 12.41
C VAL A 118 10.07 5.28 12.61
N VAL A 119 8.95 5.80 12.11
CA VAL A 119 7.63 5.17 12.22
C VAL A 119 7.21 4.69 10.84
N GLN A 120 7.04 3.39 10.70
CA GLN A 120 6.51 2.76 9.50
C GLN A 120 5.08 2.32 9.73
N GLU A 121 4.15 2.94 9.03
CA GLU A 121 2.77 2.47 8.96
C GLU A 121 2.61 1.49 7.81
N VAL A 122 2.24 0.26 8.15
CA VAL A 122 1.95 -0.79 7.20
C VAL A 122 0.48 -1.15 7.27
N GLN A 123 -0.24 -0.86 6.19
CA GLN A 123 -1.59 -1.36 5.99
C GLN A 123 -1.49 -2.72 5.30
N ASP A 124 -1.74 -3.81 6.05
CA ASP A 124 -1.69 -5.17 5.50
C ASP A 124 -3.03 -5.55 4.82
N SER A 125 -4.15 -5.01 5.30
CA SER A 125 -5.49 -5.25 4.76
C SER A 125 -6.44 -4.10 5.09
N LEU A 126 -7.71 -4.19 4.66
CA LEU A 126 -8.75 -3.19 4.99
C LEU A 126 -8.91 -2.92 6.49
N PHE A 127 -8.67 -3.94 7.32
CA PHE A 127 -8.94 -3.90 8.77
C PHE A 127 -7.69 -4.10 9.62
N MET A 128 -6.52 -4.32 9.01
CA MET A 128 -5.29 -4.59 9.72
C MET A 128 -4.24 -3.52 9.39
N ARG A 129 -3.99 -2.67 10.36
CA ARG A 129 -2.94 -1.65 10.35
C ARG A 129 -1.91 -2.02 11.40
N ARG A 130 -0.65 -1.96 11.04
CA ARG A 130 0.49 -2.17 11.92
C ARG A 130 1.38 -0.94 11.90
N GLU A 131 1.73 -0.48 13.07
CA GLU A 131 2.72 0.56 13.27
C GLU A 131 3.99 -0.09 13.82
N GLN A 132 5.11 0.17 13.18
CA GLN A 132 6.42 -0.23 13.65
C GLN A 132 7.26 1.01 13.90
N THR A 133 7.63 1.23 15.15
CA THR A 133 8.48 2.35 15.56
C THR A 133 9.85 1.83 15.92
N VAL A 134 10.88 2.40 15.32
CA VAL A 134 12.29 2.11 15.60
C VAL A 134 12.97 3.40 16.04
N SER A 135 13.58 3.40 17.22
CA SER A 135 14.34 4.57 17.70
C SER A 135 15.55 4.82 16.80
N LEU A 136 15.82 6.08 16.48
CA LEU A 136 17.01 6.48 15.69
C LEU A 136 18.30 6.05 16.37
N GLY A 137 18.33 6.04 17.71
CA GLY A 137 19.50 5.56 18.47
C GLY A 137 19.76 4.07 18.38
N SER A 138 18.79 3.27 17.88
CA SER A 138 18.93 1.83 17.68
C SER A 138 19.30 1.45 16.24
N ILE A 139 19.39 2.42 15.33
CA ILE A 139 19.76 2.21 13.94
C ILE A 139 21.29 2.32 13.84
N GLU A 140 21.94 1.17 13.58
CA GLU A 140 23.40 1.12 13.41
C GLU A 140 23.81 1.30 11.95
N ASP A 141 22.97 0.83 11.02
CA ASP A 141 23.28 0.89 9.58
C ASP A 141 22.03 1.18 8.74
N ALA A 142 22.23 1.93 7.67
CA ALA A 142 21.20 2.24 6.68
C ALA A 142 21.72 1.89 5.28
N SER A 143 21.10 0.90 4.65
CA SER A 143 21.46 0.48 3.30
C SER A 143 20.37 0.81 2.30
N PHE A 144 20.80 1.34 1.15
CA PHE A 144 19.94 1.59 -0.01
C PHE A 144 20.27 0.58 -1.10
N ARG A 145 19.25 -0.08 -1.65
CA ARG A 145 19.43 -1.06 -2.72
C ARG A 145 18.47 -0.78 -3.87
N GLN A 146 19.03 -0.73 -5.07
CA GLN A 146 18.28 -0.75 -6.33
C GLN A 146 18.54 -2.08 -7.02
N ASN A 147 17.48 -2.82 -7.33
CA ASN A 147 17.55 -4.11 -8.01
C ASN A 147 16.80 -4.06 -9.35
N GLY A 148 17.56 -4.04 -10.43
CA GLY A 148 17.04 -4.16 -11.79
C GLY A 148 16.89 -2.83 -12.54
N ILE A 149 16.73 -2.94 -13.86
CA ILE A 149 16.73 -1.83 -14.80
C ILE A 149 15.62 -0.80 -14.50
N LEU A 150 14.41 -1.28 -14.14
CA LEU A 150 13.28 -0.41 -13.83
C LEU A 150 13.54 0.47 -12.61
N GLN A 151 14.19 -0.08 -11.57
CA GLN A 151 14.51 0.68 -10.36
C GLN A 151 15.56 1.74 -10.63
N THR A 152 16.52 1.45 -11.50
CA THR A 152 17.57 2.38 -11.88
C THR A 152 17.04 3.50 -12.79
N VAL A 153 16.19 3.17 -13.77
CA VAL A 153 15.66 4.16 -14.73
C VAL A 153 14.64 5.10 -14.09
N LEU A 154 13.86 4.59 -13.14
CA LEU A 154 12.79 5.34 -12.47
C LEU A 154 13.22 5.88 -11.09
N ASP A 155 14.50 5.74 -10.75
CA ASP A 155 15.15 6.29 -9.54
C ASP A 155 14.39 5.96 -8.23
N TYR A 156 14.04 4.69 -8.05
CA TYR A 156 13.46 4.21 -6.79
C TYR A 156 14.20 2.97 -6.28
N GLY A 157 14.12 2.72 -4.98
CA GLY A 157 14.81 1.59 -4.36
C GLY A 157 14.22 1.20 -3.01
N THR A 158 14.88 0.26 -2.37
CA THR A 158 14.51 -0.23 -1.03
C THR A 158 15.53 0.27 -0.03
N ILE A 159 15.05 0.92 1.03
CA ILE A 159 15.86 1.29 2.20
C ILE A 159 15.69 0.20 3.25
N ARG A 160 16.79 -0.29 3.79
CA ARG A 160 16.81 -1.20 4.93
C ARG A 160 17.55 -0.52 6.06
N LEU A 161 16.92 -0.48 7.22
CA LEU A 161 17.48 -0.01 8.48
C LEU A 161 17.79 -1.24 9.34
N SER A 162 18.97 -1.30 9.94
CA SER A 162 19.43 -2.40 10.81
C SER A 162 19.97 -1.85 12.09
#